data_463f96cf26dee48afc8454eea1b7b8af
#
_entry.id   463f96cf26dee48afc8454eea1b7b8af
#
_cell.length_a   1.000
_cell.length_b   1.000
_cell.length_c   1.000
_cell.angle_alpha   90.00
_cell.angle_beta   90.00
_cell.angle_gamma   90.00
#
_symmetry.space_group_name_H-M   'P 1'
#
loop_
_entity.id
_entity.type
_entity.pdbx_description
1 polymer ?
#
loop_
_entity_poly.entity_id
_entity_poly.type
_entity_poly.pdbx_seq_one_letter_code
_entity_poly.pdbx_strand_id
1 'polypeptide(L)'
;NNAQPAGQDGLLDRVSFNVASPIKYQLQMFGLEALIPNVTAQGADEIFDYAARQGAQAYNKVRMRLEYAAIVQTLRNAALMTFNFTVPAAQQWSNRTSPASNPIDDLLTWVRFVREESGRDIFKIYMTYPVWQELIQHPQTISRADVTSWRMITPKILEELLDVAEGTLFIDKAGIYNAPGQVGLGAKRYYGGPDVLVLTGSPVSRSDNSFGHMYYFGGSEDEPIVTLRYPEFRHARFAEVVQTTAFVHFMIEEPTAAFVAFNVVNPAEARFRGMLSA
;
A
#
# COMPACT_ATOMS: atom_id res chain seq x y z
N ASN A 1 -5.23 -28.63 -10.22
CA ASN A 1 -6.15 -29.67 -9.70
C ASN A 1 -7.26 -29.91 -10.70
N ASN A 2 -7.02 -30.82 -11.65
CA ASN A 2 -8.05 -31.28 -12.54
C ASN A 2 -8.92 -32.28 -11.78
N ALA A 3 -10.05 -31.84 -11.28
CA ALA A 3 -11.07 -32.77 -10.78
C ALA A 3 -11.52 -33.64 -11.96
N GLN A 4 -11.19 -34.92 -11.92
CA GLN A 4 -11.70 -35.87 -12.91
C GLN A 4 -13.16 -36.24 -12.58
N PRO A 5 -14.00 -36.42 -13.59
CA PRO A 5 -15.37 -36.91 -13.35
C PRO A 5 -15.32 -38.27 -12.66
N ALA A 6 -16.25 -38.49 -11.71
CA ALA A 6 -16.35 -39.73 -10.98
C ALA A 6 -16.38 -40.91 -11.98
N GLY A 7 -15.52 -41.91 -11.74
CA GLY A 7 -15.52 -43.13 -12.53
C GLY A 7 -16.85 -43.92 -12.42
N GLN A 8 -17.02 -44.95 -13.23
CA GLN A 8 -18.26 -45.76 -13.27
C GLN A 8 -18.68 -46.34 -11.90
N ASP A 9 -17.76 -46.40 -10.94
CA ASP A 9 -18.01 -46.91 -9.58
C ASP A 9 -18.52 -45.86 -8.60
N GLY A 10 -18.72 -44.60 -9.03
CA GLY A 10 -19.25 -43.50 -8.19
C GLY A 10 -18.35 -43.07 -7.04
N LEU A 11 -17.11 -43.52 -7.01
CA LEU A 11 -16.15 -43.12 -5.99
C LEU A 11 -15.49 -41.77 -6.39
N LEU A 12 -15.69 -40.77 -5.56
CA LEU A 12 -15.01 -39.49 -5.70
C LEU A 12 -13.53 -39.60 -5.24
N ASP A 13 -12.62 -39.02 -6.00
CA ASP A 13 -11.24 -38.94 -5.59
C ASP A 13 -11.12 -38.17 -4.27
N ARG A 14 -10.48 -38.81 -3.30
CA ARG A 14 -10.21 -38.17 -2.01
C ARG A 14 -9.03 -37.21 -2.16
N VAL A 15 -9.28 -35.93 -2.03
CA VAL A 15 -8.23 -34.94 -1.89
C VAL A 15 -7.81 -34.90 -0.43
N SER A 16 -6.59 -35.34 -0.14
CA SER A 16 -6.01 -35.17 1.19
C SER A 16 -5.37 -33.77 1.26
N PHE A 17 -5.93 -32.92 2.10
CA PHE A 17 -5.27 -31.67 2.43
C PHE A 17 -4.16 -31.98 3.43
N ASN A 18 -2.90 -31.90 3.00
CA ASN A 18 -1.79 -31.87 3.93
C ASN A 18 -1.86 -30.54 4.69
N VAL A 19 -2.16 -30.62 5.97
CA VAL A 19 -1.97 -29.46 6.85
C VAL A 19 -0.47 -29.21 6.92
N ALA A 20 -0.02 -28.18 6.26
CA ALA A 20 1.37 -27.73 6.33
C ALA A 20 1.77 -27.52 7.80
N SER A 21 3.03 -27.73 8.11
CA SER A 21 3.58 -27.44 9.43
C SER A 21 3.18 -26.03 9.85
N PRO A 22 2.78 -25.82 11.13
CA PRO A 22 2.33 -24.52 11.57
C PRO A 22 3.41 -23.48 11.33
N ILE A 23 3.06 -22.43 10.60
CA ILE A 23 3.96 -21.31 10.33
C ILE A 23 4.05 -20.51 11.64
N LYS A 24 5.24 -20.40 12.18
CA LYS A 24 5.51 -19.55 13.32
C LYS A 24 5.71 -18.12 12.85
N TYR A 25 4.93 -17.20 13.36
CA TYR A 25 5.09 -15.77 13.10
C TYR A 25 5.35 -15.02 14.41
N GLN A 26 6.11 -13.95 14.32
CA GLN A 26 6.42 -13.07 15.43
C GLN A 26 5.77 -11.72 15.19
N LEU A 27 4.88 -11.32 16.10
CA LEU A 27 4.27 -10.00 16.06
C LEU A 27 5.31 -8.93 16.38
N GLN A 28 5.36 -7.90 15.56
CA GLN A 28 6.16 -6.69 15.79
C GLN A 28 5.31 -5.65 16.49
N MET A 29 5.85 -5.02 17.51
CA MET A 29 5.20 -3.93 18.21
C MET A 29 5.55 -2.59 17.54
N PHE A 30 4.51 -1.87 17.15
CA PHE A 30 4.58 -0.48 16.74
C PHE A 30 3.89 0.37 17.79
N GLY A 31 4.57 1.33 18.38
CA GLY A 31 3.97 2.14 19.42
C GLY A 31 4.56 3.53 19.53
N LEU A 32 3.78 4.41 20.11
CA LEU A 32 4.16 5.77 20.47
C LEU A 32 3.51 6.14 21.79
N GLU A 33 4.27 6.77 22.66
CA GLU A 33 3.79 7.35 23.91
C GLU A 33 3.90 8.88 23.84
N ALA A 34 2.84 9.54 24.27
CA ALA A 34 2.82 10.99 24.44
C ALA A 34 2.59 11.30 25.91
N LEU A 35 3.56 11.99 26.54
CA LEU A 35 3.44 12.48 27.89
C LEU A 35 2.72 13.84 27.89
N ILE A 36 1.66 13.94 28.67
CA ILE A 36 0.84 15.15 28.82
C ILE A 36 0.99 15.68 30.24
N PRO A 37 1.77 16.75 30.46
CA PRO A 37 1.88 17.38 31.76
C PRO A 37 0.52 17.97 32.18
N ASN A 38 0.04 17.68 33.40
CA ASN A 38 -1.24 18.18 33.89
C ASN A 38 -1.34 19.70 33.89
N VAL A 39 -0.24 20.39 34.13
CA VAL A 39 -0.21 21.86 34.05
C VAL A 39 -0.56 22.38 32.65
N THR A 40 -0.11 21.67 31.62
CA THR A 40 -0.44 22.00 30.22
C THR A 40 -1.88 21.61 29.89
N ALA A 41 -2.36 20.49 30.41
CA ALA A 41 -3.73 20.04 30.25
C ALA A 41 -4.73 21.02 30.87
N GLN A 42 -4.52 21.42 32.14
CA GLN A 42 -5.40 22.34 32.84
C GLN A 42 -5.50 23.74 32.18
N GLY A 43 -4.41 24.22 31.57
CA GLY A 43 -4.41 25.49 30.85
C GLY A 43 -5.06 25.43 29.44
N ALA A 44 -5.15 24.24 28.87
CA ALA A 44 -5.68 24.03 27.51
C ALA A 44 -7.11 23.47 27.49
N ASP A 45 -7.53 22.77 28.55
CA ASP A 45 -8.79 22.02 28.58
C ASP A 45 -10.06 22.90 28.52
N GLU A 46 -9.98 24.18 28.82
CA GLU A 46 -11.11 25.09 28.67
C GLU A 46 -11.44 25.42 27.19
N ILE A 47 -10.47 25.19 26.26
CA ILE A 47 -10.63 25.59 24.86
C ILE A 47 -10.44 24.41 23.90
N PHE A 48 -9.59 23.45 24.26
CA PHE A 48 -9.24 22.29 23.41
C PHE A 48 -9.05 21.05 24.27
N ASP A 49 -9.65 19.93 23.88
CA ASP A 49 -9.31 18.62 24.43
C ASP A 49 -7.89 18.23 23.97
N TYR A 50 -6.89 18.73 24.71
CA TYR A 50 -5.47 18.54 24.40
C TYR A 50 -5.08 17.06 24.40
N ALA A 51 -5.64 16.27 25.33
CA ALA A 51 -5.36 14.85 25.43
C ALA A 51 -5.91 14.08 24.23
N ALA A 52 -7.14 14.33 23.80
CA ALA A 52 -7.72 13.72 22.61
C ALA A 52 -6.93 14.09 21.36
N ARG A 53 -6.48 15.33 21.25
CA ARG A 53 -5.68 15.78 20.11
C ARG A 53 -4.31 15.08 20.06
N GLN A 54 -3.64 14.92 21.20
CA GLN A 54 -2.37 14.17 21.29
C GLN A 54 -2.58 12.70 20.97
N GLY A 55 -3.68 12.11 21.47
CA GLY A 55 -4.08 10.74 21.14
C GLY A 55 -4.30 10.54 19.65
N ALA A 56 -5.05 11.43 19.00
CA ALA A 56 -5.28 11.39 17.56
C ALA A 56 -3.97 11.54 16.75
N GLN A 57 -3.06 12.40 17.21
CA GLN A 57 -1.75 12.54 16.56
C GLN A 57 -0.89 11.29 16.74
N ALA A 58 -0.88 10.68 17.92
CA ALA A 58 -0.16 9.44 18.17
C ALA A 58 -0.71 8.30 17.31
N TYR A 59 -2.04 8.17 17.27
CA TYR A 59 -2.75 7.23 16.41
C TYR A 59 -2.36 7.37 14.94
N ASN A 60 -2.45 8.58 14.38
CA ASN A 60 -2.08 8.83 12.98
C ASN A 60 -0.61 8.49 12.69
N LYS A 61 0.31 8.78 13.62
CA LYS A 61 1.72 8.43 13.46
C LYS A 61 1.97 6.91 13.50
N VAL A 62 1.28 6.18 14.37
CA VAL A 62 1.36 4.71 14.42
C VAL A 62 0.79 4.12 13.13
N ARG A 63 -0.36 4.60 12.67
CA ARG A 63 -0.97 4.20 11.40
C ARG A 63 -0.02 4.41 10.22
N MET A 64 0.59 5.60 10.11
CA MET A 64 1.58 5.88 9.06
C MET A 64 2.79 4.94 9.12
N ARG A 65 3.23 4.54 10.33
CA ARG A 65 4.30 3.56 10.49
C ARG A 65 3.90 2.17 10.04
N LEU A 66 2.67 1.75 10.31
CA LEU A 66 2.13 0.48 9.83
C LEU A 66 2.03 0.46 8.30
N GLU A 67 1.51 1.52 7.70
CA GLU A 67 1.45 1.67 6.24
C GLU A 67 2.85 1.62 5.62
N TYR A 68 3.82 2.33 6.21
CA TYR A 68 5.21 2.27 5.77
C TYR A 68 5.80 0.86 5.87
N ALA A 69 5.59 0.17 6.97
CA ALA A 69 6.09 -1.19 7.16
C ALA A 69 5.45 -2.16 6.15
N ALA A 70 4.14 -2.09 5.94
CA ALA A 70 3.44 -2.91 4.97
C ALA A 70 3.98 -2.71 3.55
N ILE A 71 4.13 -1.46 3.12
CA ILE A 71 4.55 -1.15 1.75
C ILE A 71 6.04 -1.42 1.55
N VAL A 72 6.91 -0.86 2.41
CA VAL A 72 8.35 -0.88 2.18
C VAL A 72 8.98 -2.22 2.56
N GLN A 73 8.56 -2.81 3.68
CA GLN A 73 9.16 -4.06 4.16
C GLN A 73 8.59 -5.29 3.45
N THR A 74 7.35 -5.22 2.97
CA THR A 74 6.65 -6.35 2.39
C THR A 74 6.45 -6.19 0.89
N LEU A 75 5.63 -5.22 0.46
CA LEU A 75 5.20 -5.10 -0.93
C LEU A 75 6.33 -4.67 -1.88
N ARG A 76 7.27 -3.86 -1.43
CA ARG A 76 8.44 -3.44 -2.23
C ARG A 76 9.68 -4.30 -2.03
N ASN A 77 9.58 -5.39 -1.31
CA ASN A 77 10.71 -6.29 -1.12
C ASN A 77 10.77 -7.30 -2.26
N ALA A 78 11.65 -7.06 -3.23
CA ALA A 78 11.84 -7.94 -4.39
C ALA A 78 12.14 -9.39 -4.01
N ALA A 79 12.78 -9.63 -2.86
CA ALA A 79 13.10 -10.99 -2.39
C ALA A 79 11.85 -11.78 -1.96
N LEU A 80 10.75 -11.10 -1.63
CA LEU A 80 9.49 -11.72 -1.23
C LEU A 80 8.51 -11.89 -2.40
N MET A 81 8.82 -11.29 -3.57
CA MET A 81 7.96 -11.32 -4.75
C MET A 81 8.49 -12.31 -5.76
N THR A 82 7.67 -13.27 -6.16
CA THR A 82 8.02 -14.21 -7.23
C THR A 82 8.12 -13.48 -8.57
N PHE A 83 7.19 -12.59 -8.84
CA PHE A 83 7.14 -11.84 -10.09
C PHE A 83 7.51 -10.38 -9.86
N ASN A 84 8.68 -10.01 -10.32
CA ASN A 84 9.16 -8.64 -10.25
C ASN A 84 9.91 -8.27 -11.54
N PHE A 85 9.84 -7.01 -11.91
CA PHE A 85 10.49 -6.48 -13.09
C PHE A 85 11.01 -5.06 -12.82
N THR A 86 12.25 -4.80 -13.19
CA THR A 86 12.80 -3.45 -13.12
C THR A 86 12.73 -2.81 -14.50
N VAL A 87 11.96 -1.74 -14.60
CA VAL A 87 11.74 -1.03 -15.88
C VAL A 87 13.04 -0.35 -16.32
N PRO A 88 13.56 -0.66 -17.51
CA PRO A 88 14.76 0.00 -18.06
C PRO A 88 14.52 1.50 -18.28
N ALA A 89 15.57 2.30 -18.15
CA ALA A 89 15.45 3.78 -18.27
C ALA A 89 14.80 4.27 -19.57
N ALA A 90 14.97 3.55 -20.68
CA ALA A 90 14.35 3.88 -21.96
C ALA A 90 12.83 3.63 -21.99
N GLN A 91 12.32 2.74 -21.11
CA GLN A 91 10.91 2.37 -21.02
C GLN A 91 10.18 3.10 -19.88
N GLN A 92 10.90 3.83 -19.04
CA GLN A 92 10.28 4.56 -17.94
C GLN A 92 9.23 5.57 -18.43
N TRP A 93 8.11 5.67 -17.73
CA TRP A 93 6.97 6.52 -18.10
C TRP A 93 7.30 8.03 -18.07
N SER A 94 8.31 8.42 -17.32
CA SER A 94 8.85 9.78 -17.36
C SER A 94 9.55 10.10 -18.68
N ASN A 95 9.99 9.09 -19.42
CA ASN A 95 10.62 9.28 -20.73
C ASN A 95 9.58 9.36 -21.86
N ARG A 96 8.82 10.45 -21.89
CA ARG A 96 7.67 10.67 -22.77
C ARG A 96 8.01 10.75 -24.26
N THR A 97 9.29 10.93 -24.60
CA THR A 97 9.76 11.01 -25.98
C THR A 97 10.23 9.67 -26.53
N SER A 98 10.43 8.69 -25.65
CA SER A 98 10.86 7.36 -26.05
C SER A 98 9.70 6.56 -26.65
N PRO A 99 9.84 5.99 -27.86
CA PRO A 99 8.83 5.12 -28.43
C PRO A 99 8.67 3.80 -27.65
N ALA A 100 9.64 3.46 -26.82
CA ALA A 100 9.61 2.27 -25.96
C ALA A 100 8.83 2.47 -24.65
N SER A 101 8.51 3.72 -24.30
CA SER A 101 7.73 4.03 -23.10
C SER A 101 6.23 3.99 -23.43
N ASN A 102 5.53 3.01 -22.88
CA ASN A 102 4.10 2.82 -23.13
C ASN A 102 3.35 2.38 -21.85
N PRO A 103 2.91 3.34 -21.03
CA PRO A 103 2.29 3.05 -19.73
C PRO A 103 1.07 2.12 -19.81
N ILE A 104 0.22 2.29 -20.82
CA ILE A 104 -1.02 1.51 -20.91
C ILE A 104 -0.71 0.06 -21.32
N ASP A 105 0.19 -0.16 -22.28
CA ASP A 105 0.55 -1.52 -22.69
C ASP A 105 1.31 -2.25 -21.58
N ASP A 106 2.14 -1.54 -20.83
CA ASP A 106 2.82 -2.08 -19.66
C ASP A 106 1.80 -2.56 -18.62
N LEU A 107 0.84 -1.70 -18.23
CA LEU A 107 -0.20 -2.04 -17.29
C LEU A 107 -1.08 -3.20 -17.77
N LEU A 108 -1.51 -3.19 -19.04
CA LEU A 108 -2.26 -4.29 -19.62
C LEU A 108 -1.49 -5.61 -19.59
N THR A 109 -0.19 -5.57 -19.89
CA THR A 109 0.68 -6.73 -19.85
C THR A 109 0.81 -7.27 -18.44
N TRP A 110 1.01 -6.41 -17.44
CA TRP A 110 1.13 -6.83 -16.04
C TRP A 110 -0.18 -7.36 -15.48
N VAL A 111 -1.31 -6.70 -15.77
CA VAL A 111 -2.65 -7.15 -15.38
C VAL A 111 -2.96 -8.53 -15.97
N ARG A 112 -2.71 -8.70 -17.27
CA ARG A 112 -2.90 -9.96 -17.95
C ARG A 112 -2.02 -11.07 -17.38
N PHE A 113 -0.73 -10.78 -17.18
CA PHE A 113 0.23 -11.71 -16.61
C PHE A 113 -0.23 -12.21 -15.22
N VAL A 114 -0.65 -11.30 -14.34
CA VAL A 114 -1.11 -11.69 -13.00
C VAL A 114 -2.41 -12.50 -13.06
N ARG A 115 -3.34 -12.17 -13.97
CA ARG A 115 -4.55 -12.96 -14.18
C ARG A 115 -4.25 -14.38 -14.68
N GLU A 116 -3.33 -14.51 -15.63
CA GLU A 116 -2.95 -15.82 -16.21
C GLU A 116 -2.23 -16.70 -15.17
N GLU A 117 -1.32 -16.13 -14.38
CA GLU A 117 -0.56 -16.89 -13.38
C GLU A 117 -1.37 -17.23 -12.12
N SER A 118 -2.19 -16.29 -11.63
CA SER A 118 -2.96 -16.50 -10.42
C SER A 118 -4.32 -17.18 -10.66
N GLY A 119 -4.85 -17.11 -11.88
CA GLY A 119 -6.21 -17.53 -12.20
C GLY A 119 -7.30 -16.71 -11.53
N ARG A 120 -6.99 -15.48 -11.09
CA ARG A 120 -7.88 -14.60 -10.33
C ARG A 120 -7.93 -13.20 -10.91
N ASP A 121 -9.02 -12.50 -10.60
CA ASP A 121 -9.13 -11.09 -10.95
C ASP A 121 -8.23 -10.19 -10.11
N ILE A 122 -7.92 -9.03 -10.67
CA ILE A 122 -7.11 -8.02 -10.01
C ILE A 122 -7.94 -7.35 -8.91
N PHE A 123 -7.41 -7.37 -7.70
CA PHE A 123 -8.02 -6.72 -6.55
C PHE A 123 -7.61 -5.25 -6.43
N LYS A 124 -6.30 -4.98 -6.54
CA LYS A 124 -5.76 -3.61 -6.46
C LYS A 124 -4.56 -3.43 -7.39
N ILE A 125 -4.54 -2.28 -8.03
CA ILE A 125 -3.36 -1.74 -8.71
C ILE A 125 -2.91 -0.55 -7.87
N TYR A 126 -1.80 -0.71 -7.16
CA TYR A 126 -1.24 0.31 -6.30
C TYR A 126 -0.18 1.11 -7.04
N MET A 127 -0.28 2.42 -6.98
CA MET A 127 0.75 3.34 -7.45
C MET A 127 0.77 4.63 -6.64
N THR A 128 1.92 5.28 -6.58
CA THR A 128 2.03 6.57 -5.90
C THR A 128 1.53 7.72 -6.77
N TYR A 129 1.19 8.83 -6.13
CA TYR A 129 0.72 10.02 -6.83
C TYR A 129 1.69 10.55 -7.90
N PRO A 130 3.03 10.58 -7.71
CA PRO A 130 3.96 10.94 -8.79
C PRO A 130 3.89 10.00 -10.00
N VAL A 131 3.78 8.69 -9.76
CA VAL A 131 3.63 7.70 -10.85
C VAL A 131 2.34 7.96 -11.63
N TRP A 132 1.23 8.20 -10.90
CA TRP A 132 -0.05 8.59 -11.49
C TRP A 132 0.07 9.85 -12.36
N GLN A 133 0.77 10.89 -11.89
CA GLN A 133 0.96 12.13 -12.64
C GLN A 133 1.72 11.89 -13.97
N GLU A 134 2.77 11.08 -13.97
CA GLU A 134 3.49 10.75 -15.20
C GLU A 134 2.62 9.95 -16.16
N LEU A 135 1.82 9.01 -15.66
CA LEU A 135 0.91 8.19 -16.46
C LEU A 135 -0.15 9.03 -17.17
N ILE A 136 -0.86 9.93 -16.45
CA ILE A 136 -1.93 10.73 -17.05
C ILE A 136 -1.43 11.79 -18.03
N GLN A 137 -0.16 12.20 -17.89
CA GLN A 137 0.46 13.18 -18.79
C GLN A 137 1.20 12.53 -19.97
N HIS A 138 1.25 11.21 -20.01
CA HIS A 138 1.96 10.50 -21.07
C HIS A 138 1.19 10.60 -22.41
N PRO A 139 1.84 10.95 -23.54
CA PRO A 139 1.17 11.14 -24.82
C PRO A 139 0.36 9.92 -25.28
N GLN A 140 0.88 8.72 -25.05
CA GLN A 140 0.19 7.48 -25.43
C GLN A 140 -1.05 7.23 -24.57
N THR A 141 -1.02 7.57 -23.29
CA THR A 141 -2.19 7.46 -22.42
C THR A 141 -3.30 8.41 -22.88
N ILE A 142 -2.94 9.65 -23.21
CA ILE A 142 -3.87 10.65 -23.71
C ILE A 142 -4.50 10.19 -25.04
N SER A 143 -3.69 9.66 -25.95
CA SER A 143 -4.15 9.17 -27.25
C SER A 143 -5.10 7.98 -27.14
N ARG A 144 -4.85 7.03 -26.25
CA ARG A 144 -5.71 5.85 -26.08
C ARG A 144 -6.98 6.12 -25.31
N ALA A 145 -6.94 7.06 -24.37
CA ALA A 145 -8.12 7.45 -23.61
C ALA A 145 -9.15 8.23 -24.44
N ASP A 146 -8.83 8.56 -25.71
CA ASP A 146 -9.64 9.41 -26.61
C ASP A 146 -10.12 10.69 -25.91
N VAL A 147 -9.26 11.22 -25.08
CA VAL A 147 -9.59 12.38 -24.26
C VAL A 147 -9.28 13.63 -25.06
N THR A 148 -10.33 14.28 -25.53
CA THR A 148 -10.21 15.63 -26.09
C THR A 148 -9.61 16.57 -25.04
N SER A 149 -8.92 17.60 -25.46
CA SER A 149 -8.10 18.54 -24.65
C SER A 149 -8.77 19.10 -23.37
N TRP A 150 -10.05 18.89 -23.17
CA TRP A 150 -10.87 19.40 -22.08
C TRP A 150 -11.22 18.34 -21.00
N ARG A 151 -10.94 17.08 -21.24
CA ARG A 151 -11.26 16.00 -20.29
C ARG A 151 -10.00 15.53 -19.59
N MET A 152 -10.01 15.53 -18.27
CA MET A 152 -8.93 14.94 -17.48
C MET A 152 -9.09 13.42 -17.43
N ILE A 153 -7.99 12.68 -17.55
CA ILE A 153 -7.97 11.25 -17.32
C ILE A 153 -8.26 11.00 -15.84
N THR A 154 -9.34 10.29 -15.58
CA THR A 154 -9.74 9.89 -14.23
C THR A 154 -9.36 8.44 -13.96
N PRO A 155 -9.25 8.00 -12.70
CA PRO A 155 -9.02 6.60 -12.37
C PRO A 155 -10.03 5.67 -13.05
N LYS A 156 -11.30 6.05 -13.11
CA LYS A 156 -12.37 5.28 -13.75
C LYS A 156 -12.12 5.01 -15.24
N ILE A 157 -11.67 6.02 -15.99
CA ILE A 157 -11.33 5.85 -17.42
C ILE A 157 -10.19 4.85 -17.58
N LEU A 158 -9.20 4.90 -16.67
CA LEU A 158 -8.08 3.97 -16.73
C LEU A 158 -8.51 2.54 -16.35
N GLU A 159 -9.37 2.38 -15.37
CA GLU A 159 -9.94 1.09 -14.97
C GLU A 159 -10.75 0.46 -16.11
N GLU A 160 -11.54 1.25 -16.84
CA GLU A 160 -12.24 0.81 -18.03
C GLU A 160 -11.28 0.39 -19.17
N LEU A 161 -10.18 1.13 -19.36
CA LEU A 161 -9.15 0.78 -20.36
C LEU A 161 -8.38 -0.50 -20.01
N LEU A 162 -8.20 -0.78 -18.74
CA LEU A 162 -7.49 -1.97 -18.24
C LEU A 162 -8.40 -3.18 -18.06
N ASP A 163 -9.71 -3.02 -18.29
CA ASP A 163 -10.73 -4.06 -18.07
C ASP A 163 -10.65 -4.61 -16.64
N VAL A 164 -10.62 -3.72 -15.66
CA VAL A 164 -10.64 -4.04 -14.23
C VAL A 164 -11.85 -3.40 -13.54
N ALA A 165 -12.24 -3.95 -12.40
CA ALA A 165 -13.39 -3.44 -11.65
C ALA A 165 -13.18 -2.00 -11.18
N GLU A 166 -14.27 -1.23 -11.07
CA GLU A 166 -14.24 0.14 -10.51
C GLU A 166 -13.71 0.12 -9.07
N GLY A 167 -12.80 1.03 -8.75
CA GLY A 167 -12.14 1.12 -7.45
C GLY A 167 -10.93 0.18 -7.27
N THR A 168 -10.50 -0.48 -8.35
CA THR A 168 -9.28 -1.31 -8.34
C THR A 168 -8.02 -0.45 -8.28
N LEU A 169 -8.02 0.72 -8.91
CA LEU A 169 -6.88 1.61 -8.92
C LEU A 169 -6.73 2.38 -7.60
N PHE A 170 -5.64 2.15 -6.89
CA PHE A 170 -5.33 2.84 -5.65
C PHE A 170 -4.14 3.78 -5.81
N ILE A 171 -4.42 5.09 -5.74
CA ILE A 171 -3.41 6.14 -5.88
C ILE A 171 -3.01 6.63 -4.50
N ASP A 172 -1.83 6.21 -4.06
CA ASP A 172 -1.29 6.58 -2.77
C ASP A 172 -0.75 8.02 -2.76
N LYS A 173 -1.31 8.83 -1.90
CA LYS A 173 -0.86 10.20 -1.62
C LYS A 173 -0.07 10.30 -0.31
N ALA A 174 0.03 9.20 0.43
CA ALA A 174 0.75 9.16 1.69
C ALA A 174 2.27 9.27 1.49
N GLY A 175 2.93 9.86 2.45
CA GLY A 175 4.37 9.99 2.43
C GLY A 175 4.89 10.67 3.68
N ILE A 176 6.17 10.51 3.92
CA ILE A 176 6.88 11.11 5.05
C ILE A 176 7.81 12.22 4.58
N TYR A 177 8.02 13.18 5.45
CA TYR A 177 9.10 14.17 5.28
C TYR A 177 10.43 13.58 5.75
N ASN A 178 11.49 13.78 4.98
CA ASN A 178 12.81 13.20 5.24
C ASN A 178 13.45 13.67 6.54
N ALA A 179 13.12 14.89 6.98
CA ALA A 179 13.64 15.45 8.22
C ALA A 179 12.60 16.34 8.90
N PRO A 180 12.62 16.40 10.25
CA PRO A 180 11.79 17.34 11.00
C PRO A 180 12.09 18.78 10.59
N GLY A 181 11.05 19.56 10.32
CA GLY A 181 11.19 20.98 9.97
C GLY A 181 11.56 21.28 8.52
N GLN A 182 11.79 20.29 7.67
CA GLN A 182 11.95 20.53 6.23
C GLN A 182 10.59 20.88 5.60
N VAL A 183 10.51 22.10 5.12
CA VAL A 183 9.37 22.61 4.35
C VAL A 183 9.85 22.80 2.92
N GLY A 184 9.36 22.02 1.98
CA GLY A 184 9.71 22.15 0.57
C GLY A 184 9.25 20.97 -0.28
N LEU A 185 9.08 21.19 -1.57
CA LEU A 185 8.55 20.21 -2.53
C LEU A 185 9.38 18.91 -2.64
N GLY A 186 10.67 18.94 -2.23
CA GLY A 186 11.56 17.76 -2.23
C GLY A 186 11.66 17.02 -0.91
N ALA A 187 10.99 17.49 0.14
CA ALA A 187 11.10 16.89 1.47
C ALA A 187 10.21 15.67 1.66
N LYS A 188 9.15 15.53 0.86
CA LYS A 188 8.18 14.43 0.97
C LYS A 188 8.63 13.23 0.14
N ARG A 189 8.75 12.07 0.78
CA ARG A 189 8.92 10.77 0.12
C ARG A 189 7.64 9.98 0.18
N TYR A 190 7.20 9.47 -0.95
CA TYR A 190 6.08 8.56 -1.05
C TYR A 190 6.53 7.13 -0.70
N TYR A 191 5.73 6.39 0.07
CA TYR A 191 6.09 5.05 0.54
C TYR A 191 6.30 4.05 -0.60
N GLY A 192 5.42 4.06 -1.60
CA GLY A 192 5.51 3.19 -2.76
C GLY A 192 6.62 3.58 -3.75
N GLY A 193 7.25 4.74 -3.59
CA GLY A 193 8.31 5.19 -4.50
C GLY A 193 7.85 5.31 -5.95
N PRO A 194 8.73 5.00 -6.93
CA PRO A 194 8.44 5.06 -8.36
C PRO A 194 7.86 3.74 -8.91
N ASP A 195 7.30 2.89 -8.06
CA ASP A 195 6.94 1.52 -8.37
C ASP A 195 5.43 1.37 -8.59
N VAL A 196 5.03 0.32 -9.30
CA VAL A 196 3.64 -0.10 -9.48
C VAL A 196 3.48 -1.54 -9.01
N LEU A 197 2.45 -1.80 -8.22
CA LEU A 197 2.10 -3.13 -7.76
C LEU A 197 0.73 -3.53 -8.31
N VAL A 198 0.64 -4.72 -8.85
CA VAL A 198 -0.62 -5.35 -9.28
C VAL A 198 -0.89 -6.52 -8.36
N LEU A 199 -1.98 -6.47 -7.63
CA LEU A 199 -2.30 -7.43 -6.58
C LEU A 199 -3.62 -8.13 -6.89
N THR A 200 -3.63 -9.45 -6.69
CA THR A 200 -4.88 -10.22 -6.63
C THR A 200 -5.24 -10.51 -5.19
N GLY A 201 -6.51 -10.72 -4.92
CA GLY A 201 -6.97 -11.07 -3.58
C GLY A 201 -8.47 -10.97 -3.45
N SER A 202 -8.96 -11.40 -2.30
CA SER A 202 -10.35 -11.19 -1.91
C SER A 202 -10.39 -10.50 -0.55
N PRO A 203 -11.10 -9.38 -0.42
CA PRO A 203 -11.20 -8.70 0.87
C PRO A 203 -12.11 -9.44 1.87
N VAL A 204 -12.86 -10.45 1.41
CA VAL A 204 -14.01 -10.99 2.13
C VAL A 204 -13.74 -12.34 2.79
N SER A 205 -12.75 -13.10 2.35
CA SER A 205 -12.56 -14.47 2.83
C SER A 205 -11.15 -14.72 3.35
N ARG A 206 -11.08 -15.11 4.63
CA ARG A 206 -9.84 -15.64 5.24
C ARG A 206 -9.43 -17.01 4.67
N SER A 207 -10.33 -17.66 3.94
CA SER A 207 -10.10 -18.97 3.34
C SER A 207 -9.58 -18.90 1.90
N ASP A 208 -9.67 -17.74 1.27
CA ASP A 208 -9.11 -17.55 -0.06
C ASP A 208 -7.64 -17.17 0.09
N ASN A 209 -6.78 -17.90 -0.61
CA ASN A 209 -5.36 -17.57 -0.73
C ASN A 209 -5.24 -16.20 -1.39
N SER A 210 -5.27 -15.15 -0.62
CA SER A 210 -4.96 -13.79 -1.06
C SER A 210 -3.46 -13.63 -1.12
N PHE A 211 -2.98 -12.60 -1.79
CA PHE A 211 -1.56 -12.28 -1.86
C PHE A 211 -0.91 -12.26 -0.47
N GLY A 212 -1.57 -11.68 0.53
CA GLY A 212 -1.05 -11.63 1.89
C GLY A 212 -2.04 -11.05 2.88
N HIS A 213 -1.74 -11.26 4.14
CA HIS A 213 -2.55 -10.82 5.26
C HIS A 213 -1.73 -10.06 6.30
N MET A 214 -2.42 -9.17 6.99
CA MET A 214 -1.91 -8.55 8.19
C MET A 214 -2.53 -9.26 9.39
N TYR A 215 -1.73 -10.01 10.13
CA TYR A 215 -2.13 -10.60 11.40
C TYR A 215 -1.88 -9.61 12.52
N TYR A 216 -2.81 -9.46 13.44
CA TYR A 216 -2.66 -8.54 14.56
C TYR A 216 -3.24 -9.11 15.85
N PHE A 217 -2.76 -8.59 16.96
CA PHE A 217 -3.22 -8.94 18.31
C PHE A 217 -3.67 -7.69 19.04
N GLY A 218 -4.86 -7.74 19.66
CA GLY A 218 -5.48 -6.59 20.31
C GLY A 218 -6.26 -5.72 19.33
N GLY A 219 -6.94 -4.73 19.83
CA GLY A 219 -7.81 -3.88 19.00
C GLY A 219 -9.20 -4.47 18.77
N SER A 220 -9.90 -3.95 17.78
CA SER A 220 -11.19 -4.47 17.28
C SER A 220 -10.99 -5.31 16.03
N GLU A 221 -12.06 -5.99 15.55
CA GLU A 221 -11.99 -6.81 14.33
C GLU A 221 -11.48 -6.06 13.10
N ASP A 222 -11.71 -4.75 13.05
CA ASP A 222 -11.36 -3.91 11.91
C ASP A 222 -10.13 -3.03 12.15
N GLU A 223 -9.60 -3.01 13.38
CA GLU A 223 -8.57 -2.05 13.75
C GLU A 223 -7.49 -2.63 14.67
N PRO A 224 -6.22 -2.71 14.21
CA PRO A 224 -5.11 -3.26 14.98
C PRO A 224 -4.54 -2.27 16.01
N ILE A 225 -4.97 -1.02 16.01
CA ILE A 225 -4.38 0.04 16.84
C ILE A 225 -5.19 0.23 18.11
N VAL A 226 -4.52 0.14 19.24
CA VAL A 226 -5.11 0.37 20.58
C VAL A 226 -4.51 1.62 21.19
N THR A 227 -5.39 2.51 21.67
CA THR A 227 -4.97 3.71 22.40
C THR A 227 -5.42 3.60 23.86
N LEU A 228 -4.47 3.70 24.77
CA LEU A 228 -4.68 3.66 26.21
C LEU A 228 -4.28 4.98 26.83
N ARG A 229 -5.01 5.39 27.87
CA ARG A 229 -4.70 6.58 28.69
C ARG A 229 -4.55 6.15 30.12
N TYR A 230 -3.43 6.50 30.74
CA TYR A 230 -3.18 6.17 32.14
C TYR A 230 -2.32 7.25 32.82
N PRO A 231 -2.43 7.39 34.15
CA PRO A 231 -1.61 8.34 34.88
C PRO A 231 -0.16 7.85 34.98
N GLU A 232 0.79 8.77 34.78
CA GLU A 232 2.22 8.52 34.97
C GLU A 232 2.67 8.93 36.38
N PHE A 233 3.19 7.95 37.14
CA PHE A 233 3.63 8.16 38.53
C PHE A 233 5.14 8.23 38.69
N ARG A 234 5.93 7.92 37.64
CA ARG A 234 7.38 7.77 37.78
C ARG A 234 8.15 9.05 37.54
N HIS A 235 7.77 9.87 36.57
CA HIS A 235 8.59 10.99 36.08
C HIS A 235 8.01 12.37 36.33
N ALA A 236 6.72 12.50 36.45
CA ALA A 236 6.07 13.76 36.77
C ALA A 236 4.85 13.47 37.65
N ARG A 237 4.84 14.01 38.85
CA ARG A 237 3.75 13.80 39.83
C ARG A 237 2.36 14.15 39.33
N PHE A 238 2.24 14.73 38.14
CA PHE A 238 0.99 15.19 37.55
C PHE A 238 1.08 15.14 36.02
N ALA A 239 1.27 13.94 35.45
CA ALA A 239 1.23 13.77 34.01
C ALA A 239 0.34 12.56 33.67
N GLU A 240 -0.26 12.63 32.50
CA GLU A 240 -0.94 11.52 31.88
C GLU A 240 -0.14 11.04 30.67
N VAL A 241 -0.18 9.74 30.41
CA VAL A 241 0.40 9.13 29.23
C VAL A 241 -0.72 8.68 28.31
N VAL A 242 -0.65 9.09 27.06
CA VAL A 242 -1.44 8.51 25.98
C VAL A 242 -0.52 7.59 25.19
N GLN A 243 -0.74 6.29 25.33
CA GLN A 243 0.00 5.25 24.65
C GLN A 243 -0.84 4.67 23.51
N THR A 244 -0.30 4.70 22.31
CA THR A 244 -0.92 4.09 21.13
C THR A 244 -0.01 2.99 20.62
N THR A 245 -0.53 1.77 20.55
CA THR A 245 0.23 0.56 20.17
C THR A 245 -0.52 -0.29 19.17
N ALA A 246 0.24 -1.00 18.36
CA ALA A 246 -0.25 -2.06 17.48
C ALA A 246 0.74 -3.22 17.46
N PHE A 247 0.24 -4.44 17.57
CA PHE A 247 1.03 -5.66 17.43
C PHE A 247 0.63 -6.32 16.11
N VAL A 248 1.50 -6.29 15.13
CA VAL A 248 1.18 -6.76 13.78
C VAL A 248 2.28 -7.62 13.19
N HIS A 249 1.90 -8.50 12.28
CA HIS A 249 2.77 -9.25 11.40
C HIS A 249 2.23 -9.20 9.99
N PHE A 250 3.05 -8.78 9.03
CA PHE A 250 2.71 -8.80 7.61
C PHE A 250 3.25 -10.10 7.01
N MET A 251 2.38 -10.88 6.43
CA MET A 251 2.73 -12.15 5.81
C MET A 251 2.27 -12.18 4.37
N ILE A 252 3.17 -12.55 3.47
CA ILE A 252 2.83 -12.88 2.09
C ILE A 252 2.55 -14.37 2.06
N GLU A 253 1.35 -14.75 1.68
CA GLU A 253 0.92 -16.16 1.62
C GLU A 253 1.11 -16.74 0.24
N GLU A 254 0.77 -15.99 -0.79
CA GLU A 254 0.91 -16.40 -2.18
C GLU A 254 1.72 -15.38 -2.99
N PRO A 255 3.07 -15.51 -3.04
CA PRO A 255 3.93 -14.58 -3.76
C PRO A 255 3.66 -14.49 -5.26
N THR A 256 2.99 -15.51 -5.83
CA THR A 256 2.58 -15.56 -7.24
C THR A 256 1.33 -14.73 -7.55
N ALA A 257 0.62 -14.31 -6.51
CA ALA A 257 -0.61 -13.53 -6.62
C ALA A 257 -0.36 -12.01 -6.76
N ALA A 258 0.89 -11.62 -7.00
CA ALA A 258 1.26 -10.22 -7.19
C ALA A 258 2.38 -10.05 -8.21
N PHE A 259 2.41 -8.89 -8.84
CA PHE A 259 3.47 -8.42 -9.72
C PHE A 259 3.95 -7.04 -9.27
N VAL A 260 5.26 -6.84 -9.24
CA VAL A 260 5.87 -5.57 -8.88
C VAL A 260 6.74 -5.06 -10.02
N ALA A 261 6.41 -3.90 -10.54
CA ALA A 261 7.26 -3.17 -11.47
C ALA A 261 8.04 -2.09 -10.72
N PHE A 262 9.35 -2.24 -10.67
CA PHE A 262 10.25 -1.28 -10.03
C PHE A 262 10.70 -0.20 -11.01
N ASN A 263 10.93 1.02 -10.48
CA ASN A 263 11.47 2.14 -11.25
C ASN A 263 10.67 2.49 -12.52
N VAL A 264 9.35 2.39 -12.42
CA VAL A 264 8.44 2.72 -13.54
C VAL A 264 8.60 4.18 -13.96
N VAL A 265 8.91 5.04 -13.00
CA VAL A 265 9.21 6.45 -13.21
C VAL A 265 10.60 6.75 -12.67
N ASN A 266 11.36 7.60 -13.35
CA ASN A 266 12.65 8.05 -12.84
C ASN A 266 12.43 8.94 -11.60
N PRO A 267 12.84 8.52 -10.41
CA PRO A 267 12.59 9.27 -9.18
C PRO A 267 13.24 10.66 -9.19
N ALA A 268 14.33 10.85 -9.92
CA ALA A 268 14.95 12.17 -10.07
C ALA A 268 14.06 13.12 -10.89
N GLU A 269 13.44 12.65 -11.98
CA GLU A 269 12.60 13.48 -12.85
C GLU A 269 11.22 13.76 -12.23
N ALA A 270 10.54 12.77 -11.68
CA ALA A 270 9.24 12.93 -11.04
C ALA A 270 9.30 13.86 -9.81
N ARG A 271 10.46 13.89 -9.14
CA ARG A 271 10.68 14.67 -7.93
C ARG A 271 10.98 16.14 -8.19
N PHE A 272 11.58 16.47 -9.31
CA PHE A 272 12.20 17.76 -9.55
C PHE A 272 11.57 18.58 -10.68
N ARG A 273 10.62 18.05 -11.43
CA ARG A 273 9.93 18.86 -12.46
C ARG A 273 9.22 20.09 -11.89
N GLY A 274 8.83 20.08 -10.62
CA GLY A 274 8.28 21.23 -9.93
C GLY A 274 9.34 22.16 -9.26
N MET A 275 10.61 21.74 -9.22
CA MET A 275 11.68 22.51 -8.58
C MET A 275 12.60 23.26 -9.54
N LEU A 276 12.66 22.82 -10.80
CA LEU A 276 13.51 23.45 -11.81
C LEU A 276 12.84 24.63 -12.51
N SER A 277 11.59 24.94 -12.15
CA SER A 277 10.84 26.09 -12.66
C SER A 277 10.70 27.24 -11.65
N ALA A 278 11.50 27.26 -10.58
CA ALA A 278 11.54 28.35 -9.62
C ALA A 278 12.90 29.03 -9.64
#